data_97e0a28a89ff93d78f148f059f4ab91a
#
_entry.id   97e0a28a89ff93d78f148f059f4ab91a
#
_cell.length_a   1.000
_cell.length_b   1.000
_cell.length_c   1.000
_cell.angle_alpha   90.00
_cell.angle_beta   90.00
_cell.angle_gamma   90.00
#
_symmetry.space_group_name_H-M   'P 1'
#
loop_
_entity.id
_entity.type
_entity.pdbx_description
1 polymer ?
#
loop_
_entity_poly.entity_id
_entity_poly.type
_entity_poly.pdbx_seq_one_letter_code
_entity_poly.pdbx_strand_id
1 'polypeptide(L)'
;GMGFIEETGAAQFSRDVRVTAIYEGTNGIQAMDLVGRKMMDGGEAANRLLDEIEAHAESARGPFPRMADAVWQASETLREATEWMTAQKDMNARFAGAVPYLRAFARVMGGHLHLQAAMAEKAAGAGDARAKLARFYIQRLLPEHQGLLAHAQAGAEDLYALDVEDLRS
;
A
#
# COMPACT_ATOMS: atom_id res chain seq x y z
N GLY A 1 -27.09 9.95 0.12
CA GLY A 1 -26.96 11.25 0.77
C GLY A 1 -26.12 12.25 -0.04
N MET A 2 -25.44 13.16 0.60
CA MET A 2 -24.63 14.20 -0.06
C MET A 2 -23.58 13.68 -1.03
N GLY A 3 -23.06 12.49 -0.82
CA GLY A 3 -22.09 11.87 -1.72
C GLY A 3 -22.65 11.49 -3.11
N PHE A 4 -23.98 11.39 -3.25
CA PHE A 4 -24.63 11.17 -4.53
C PHE A 4 -24.83 12.46 -5.35
N ILE A 5 -24.92 13.59 -4.68
CA ILE A 5 -25.19 14.90 -5.28
C ILE A 5 -23.94 15.39 -6.01
N GLU A 6 -24.06 15.74 -7.29
CA GLU A 6 -22.94 16.07 -8.18
C GLU A 6 -22.20 17.33 -7.76
N GLU A 7 -22.90 18.33 -7.26
CA GLU A 7 -22.35 19.60 -6.80
C GLU A 7 -21.37 19.47 -5.63
N THR A 8 -21.43 18.37 -4.88
CA THR A 8 -20.48 18.10 -3.80
C THR A 8 -19.11 17.61 -4.31
N GLY A 9 -19.01 17.21 -5.58
CA GLY A 9 -17.80 16.66 -6.20
C GLY A 9 -17.50 15.20 -5.85
N ALA A 10 -18.07 14.64 -4.79
CA ALA A 10 -17.79 13.27 -4.35
C ALA A 10 -18.17 12.20 -5.39
N ALA A 11 -19.26 12.42 -6.11
CA ALA A 11 -19.74 11.53 -7.16
C ALA A 11 -18.74 11.41 -8.31
N GLN A 12 -18.05 12.48 -8.69
CA GLN A 12 -17.02 12.45 -9.73
C GLN A 12 -15.82 11.61 -9.31
N PHE A 13 -15.30 11.77 -8.10
CA PHE A 13 -14.20 10.92 -7.60
C PHE A 13 -14.56 9.44 -7.64
N SER A 14 -15.80 9.08 -7.28
CA SER A 14 -16.28 7.71 -7.36
C SER A 14 -16.34 7.19 -8.79
N ARG A 15 -16.79 8.01 -9.76
CA ARG A 15 -16.80 7.63 -11.19
C ARG A 15 -15.39 7.45 -11.72
N ASP A 16 -14.51 8.39 -11.45
CA ASP A 16 -13.15 8.40 -11.98
C ASP A 16 -12.34 7.21 -11.45
N VAL A 17 -12.48 6.86 -10.17
CA VAL A 17 -11.74 5.74 -9.58
C VAL A 17 -12.26 4.37 -10.03
N ARG A 18 -13.52 4.26 -10.50
CA ARG A 18 -14.08 2.98 -10.95
C ARG A 18 -13.32 2.37 -12.13
N VAL A 19 -12.75 3.18 -12.99
CA VAL A 19 -11.96 2.69 -14.13
C VAL A 19 -10.78 1.83 -13.68
N THR A 20 -10.21 2.11 -12.52
CA THR A 20 -9.04 1.37 -12.00
C THR A 20 -9.32 -0.09 -11.70
N ALA A 21 -10.61 -0.47 -11.47
CA ALA A 21 -11.02 -1.84 -11.23
C ALA A 21 -11.35 -2.62 -12.51
N ILE A 22 -11.44 -1.95 -13.67
CA ILE A 22 -11.89 -2.53 -14.94
C ILE A 22 -10.79 -2.43 -16.02
N TYR A 23 -9.99 -1.38 -15.95
CA TYR A 23 -8.99 -1.02 -16.96
C TYR A 23 -7.81 -1.99 -16.93
N GLU A 24 -7.42 -2.49 -18.11
CA GLU A 24 -6.27 -3.40 -18.32
C GLU A 24 -6.24 -4.65 -17.43
N GLY A 25 -7.39 -5.12 -16.97
CA GLY A 25 -7.52 -6.32 -16.17
C GLY A 25 -7.97 -6.05 -14.73
N THR A 26 -8.21 -7.14 -14.01
CA THR A 26 -8.64 -7.08 -12.61
C THR A 26 -7.52 -6.65 -11.66
N ASN A 27 -7.87 -6.29 -10.43
CA ASN A 27 -6.89 -5.98 -9.38
C ASN A 27 -5.87 -7.11 -9.18
N GLY A 28 -6.29 -8.38 -9.34
CA GLY A 28 -5.39 -9.54 -9.29
C GLY A 28 -4.34 -9.52 -10.39
N ILE A 29 -4.74 -9.23 -11.63
CA ILE A 29 -3.81 -9.12 -12.77
C ILE A 29 -2.82 -7.97 -12.56
N GLN A 30 -3.30 -6.81 -12.08
CA GLN A 30 -2.42 -5.68 -11.76
C GLN A 30 -1.43 -6.01 -10.63
N ALA A 31 -1.88 -6.75 -9.61
CA ALA A 31 -1.01 -7.22 -8.54
C ALA A 31 0.07 -8.19 -9.05
N MET A 32 -0.30 -9.14 -9.92
CA MET A 32 0.64 -10.05 -10.57
C MET A 32 1.63 -9.29 -11.47
N ASP A 33 1.19 -8.28 -12.21
CA ASP A 33 2.07 -7.42 -13.01
C ASP A 33 3.08 -6.66 -12.13
N LEU A 34 2.66 -6.18 -10.98
CA LEU A 34 3.55 -5.53 -10.03
C LEU A 34 4.69 -6.46 -9.59
N VAL A 35 4.36 -7.62 -9.01
CA VAL A 35 5.38 -8.52 -8.43
C VAL A 35 6.13 -9.34 -9.49
N GLY A 36 5.53 -9.57 -10.65
CA GLY A 36 6.16 -10.28 -11.77
C GLY A 36 7.01 -9.36 -12.63
N ARG A 37 6.38 -8.44 -13.37
CA ARG A 37 7.04 -7.62 -14.38
C ARG A 37 7.69 -6.35 -13.82
N LYS A 38 6.98 -5.59 -12.97
CA LYS A 38 7.48 -4.29 -12.46
C LYS A 38 8.67 -4.43 -11.53
N MET A 39 8.78 -5.57 -10.83
CA MET A 39 9.90 -5.85 -9.92
C MET A 39 11.01 -6.69 -10.58
N MET A 40 11.06 -6.76 -11.92
CA MET A 40 12.16 -7.44 -12.63
C MET A 40 13.49 -6.70 -12.53
N ASP A 41 13.48 -5.44 -12.10
CA ASP A 41 14.65 -4.65 -11.75
C ASP A 41 15.29 -5.04 -10.39
N GLY A 42 14.82 -6.14 -9.78
CA GLY A 42 15.24 -6.53 -8.43
C GLY A 42 14.63 -5.69 -7.31
N GLY A 43 13.56 -4.95 -7.61
CA GLY A 43 12.89 -4.04 -6.66
C GLY A 43 13.54 -2.66 -6.55
N GLU A 44 14.44 -2.29 -7.46
CA GLU A 44 15.16 -1.02 -7.40
C GLU A 44 14.23 0.19 -7.42
N ALA A 45 13.22 0.18 -8.29
CA ALA A 45 12.24 1.27 -8.34
C ALA A 45 11.40 1.36 -7.06
N ALA A 46 11.00 0.22 -6.48
CA ALA A 46 10.30 0.18 -5.21
C ALA A 46 11.18 0.73 -4.07
N ASN A 47 12.44 0.31 -3.99
CA ASN A 47 13.37 0.77 -2.96
C ASN A 47 13.63 2.27 -3.05
N ARG A 48 13.81 2.85 -4.24
CA ARG A 48 13.92 4.31 -4.39
C ARG A 48 12.71 5.06 -3.84
N LEU A 49 11.51 4.54 -4.09
CA LEU A 49 10.29 5.14 -3.54
C LEU A 49 10.22 5.02 -2.01
N LEU A 50 10.66 3.89 -1.46
CA LEU A 50 10.76 3.71 0.00
C LEU A 50 11.79 4.65 0.63
N ASP A 51 12.93 4.87 -0.02
CA ASP A 51 13.92 5.87 0.41
C ASP A 51 13.32 7.29 0.46
N GLU A 52 12.50 7.67 -0.52
CA GLU A 52 11.79 8.95 -0.53
C GLU A 52 10.77 9.05 0.62
N ILE A 53 10.04 7.98 0.89
CA ILE A 53 9.07 7.92 2.00
C ILE A 53 9.77 8.11 3.34
N GLU A 54 10.90 7.41 3.55
CA GLU A 54 11.69 7.48 4.78
C GLU A 54 12.32 8.85 4.98
N ALA A 55 12.93 9.42 3.94
CA ALA A 55 13.51 10.77 3.99
C ALA A 55 12.45 11.82 4.33
N HIS A 56 11.25 11.67 3.75
CA HIS A 56 10.14 12.58 4.04
C HIS A 56 9.59 12.39 5.46
N ALA A 57 9.45 11.15 5.92
CA ALA A 57 9.06 10.84 7.30
C ALA A 57 10.08 11.42 8.29
N GLU A 58 11.38 11.30 8.02
CA GLU A 58 12.42 11.90 8.85
C GLU A 58 12.25 13.42 8.96
N SER A 59 11.98 14.12 7.85
CA SER A 59 11.72 15.56 7.84
C SER A 59 10.49 15.97 8.66
N ALA A 60 9.53 15.06 8.80
CA ALA A 60 8.29 15.28 9.54
C ALA A 60 8.41 14.99 11.06
N ARG A 61 9.54 14.46 11.57
CA ARG A 61 9.72 14.12 12.99
C ARG A 61 9.55 15.32 13.92
N GLY A 62 10.00 16.51 13.50
CA GLY A 62 9.84 17.73 14.31
C GLY A 62 8.38 18.08 14.53
N PRO A 63 7.59 18.35 13.47
CA PRO A 63 6.19 18.75 13.60
C PRO A 63 5.22 17.62 13.95
N PHE A 64 5.48 16.38 13.56
CA PHE A 64 4.57 15.23 13.69
C PHE A 64 5.27 13.93 14.10
N PRO A 65 5.99 13.87 15.23
CA PRO A 65 6.90 12.76 15.56
C PRO A 65 6.24 11.38 15.51
N ARG A 66 5.06 11.21 16.10
CA ARG A 66 4.36 9.91 16.13
C ARG A 66 3.89 9.44 14.76
N MET A 67 3.45 10.37 13.90
CA MET A 67 3.03 10.03 12.53
C MET A 67 4.24 9.72 11.66
N ALA A 68 5.31 10.47 11.81
CA ALA A 68 6.58 10.24 11.13
C ALA A 68 7.15 8.86 11.46
N ASP A 69 7.24 8.51 12.74
CA ASP A 69 7.73 7.19 13.19
C ASP A 69 6.88 6.05 12.62
N ALA A 70 5.55 6.19 12.64
CA ALA A 70 4.66 5.16 12.11
C ALA A 70 4.79 4.94 10.60
N VAL A 71 4.95 6.02 9.82
CA VAL A 71 5.15 5.94 8.37
C VAL A 71 6.52 5.35 8.06
N TRP A 72 7.55 5.78 8.78
CA TRP A 72 8.92 5.27 8.63
C TRP A 72 8.98 3.76 8.90
N GLN A 73 8.43 3.30 10.03
CA GLN A 73 8.38 1.88 10.38
C GLN A 73 7.59 1.05 9.35
N ALA A 74 6.49 1.59 8.84
CA ALA A 74 5.71 0.93 7.81
C ALA A 74 6.47 0.80 6.49
N SER A 75 7.29 1.80 6.14
CA SER A 75 8.19 1.75 4.98
C SER A 75 9.24 0.65 5.14
N GLU A 76 9.90 0.56 6.30
CA GLU A 76 10.87 -0.50 6.60
C GLU A 76 10.26 -1.90 6.47
N THR A 77 9.09 -2.11 7.08
CA THR A 77 8.40 -3.41 6.98
C THR A 77 8.03 -3.76 5.53
N LEU A 78 7.64 -2.76 4.73
CA LEU A 78 7.37 -2.95 3.31
C LEU A 78 8.67 -3.24 2.52
N ARG A 79 9.79 -2.64 2.90
CA ARG A 79 11.12 -2.92 2.33
C ARG A 79 11.51 -4.38 2.53
N GLU A 80 11.40 -4.89 3.76
CA GLU A 80 11.65 -6.31 4.07
C GLU A 80 10.79 -7.25 3.22
N ALA A 81 9.51 -6.92 3.06
CA ALA A 81 8.62 -7.71 2.21
C ALA A 81 8.96 -7.58 0.72
N THR A 82 9.45 -6.44 0.27
CA THR A 82 9.93 -6.23 -1.11
C THR A 82 11.16 -7.10 -1.38
N GLU A 83 12.09 -7.16 -0.45
CA GLU A 83 13.28 -8.02 -0.52
C GLU A 83 12.88 -9.50 -0.54
N TRP A 84 11.96 -9.90 0.35
CA TRP A 84 11.44 -11.27 0.36
C TRP A 84 10.79 -11.60 -0.98
N MET A 85 9.94 -10.72 -1.51
CA MET A 85 9.21 -10.92 -2.76
C MET A 85 10.17 -11.09 -3.96
N THR A 86 11.21 -10.27 -4.02
CA THR A 86 12.21 -10.32 -5.11
C THR A 86 13.14 -11.54 -4.99
N ALA A 87 13.38 -12.04 -3.78
CA ALA A 87 14.18 -13.23 -3.54
C ALA A 87 13.47 -14.54 -3.94
N GLN A 88 12.14 -14.55 -4.07
CA GLN A 88 11.39 -15.74 -4.47
C GLN A 88 11.72 -16.13 -5.92
N LYS A 89 12.23 -17.35 -6.10
CA LYS A 89 12.48 -17.94 -7.43
C LYS A 89 11.22 -18.60 -8.01
N ASP A 90 10.36 -19.11 -7.14
CA ASP A 90 9.07 -19.67 -7.53
C ASP A 90 8.05 -18.56 -7.78
N MET A 91 7.56 -18.50 -9.02
CA MET A 91 6.55 -17.53 -9.41
C MET A 91 5.20 -17.78 -8.71
N ASN A 92 4.88 -19.02 -8.33
CA ASN A 92 3.66 -19.30 -7.57
C ASN A 92 3.71 -18.63 -6.20
N ALA A 93 4.85 -18.68 -5.50
CA ALA A 93 5.04 -18.00 -4.22
C ALA A 93 4.90 -16.48 -4.38
N ARG A 94 5.46 -15.90 -5.45
CA ARG A 94 5.28 -14.47 -5.77
C ARG A 94 3.83 -14.11 -6.02
N PHE A 95 3.13 -14.87 -6.85
CA PHE A 95 1.75 -14.56 -7.23
C PHE A 95 0.76 -14.80 -6.09
N ALA A 96 0.99 -15.79 -5.22
CA ALA A 96 0.22 -15.99 -4.01
C ALA A 96 0.21 -14.73 -3.12
N GLY A 97 1.35 -14.08 -3.00
CA GLY A 97 1.52 -12.85 -2.22
C GLY A 97 1.17 -11.55 -2.95
N ALA A 98 0.84 -11.57 -4.25
CA ALA A 98 0.75 -10.38 -5.07
C ALA A 98 -0.33 -9.38 -4.60
N VAL A 99 -1.55 -9.85 -4.36
CA VAL A 99 -2.68 -8.99 -3.95
C VAL A 99 -2.45 -8.37 -2.57
N PRO A 100 -2.10 -9.14 -1.52
CA PRO A 100 -1.82 -8.54 -0.22
C PRO A 100 -0.60 -7.59 -0.27
N TYR A 101 0.44 -7.88 -1.05
CA TYR A 101 1.57 -6.97 -1.24
C TYR A 101 1.15 -5.64 -1.88
N LEU A 102 0.39 -5.68 -2.98
CA LEU A 102 -0.15 -4.46 -3.61
C LEU A 102 -0.97 -3.62 -2.62
N ARG A 103 -1.82 -4.27 -1.83
CA ARG A 103 -2.64 -3.57 -0.83
C ARG A 103 -1.80 -2.96 0.29
N ALA A 104 -0.79 -3.68 0.78
CA ALA A 104 0.13 -3.16 1.78
C ALA A 104 0.91 -1.95 1.25
N PHE A 105 1.41 -2.04 0.02
CA PHE A 105 2.09 -0.93 -0.66
C PHE A 105 1.19 0.31 -0.72
N ALA A 106 -0.08 0.12 -1.11
CA ALA A 106 -1.06 1.21 -1.15
C ALA A 106 -1.33 1.82 0.24
N ARG A 107 -1.33 1.00 1.33
CA ARG A 107 -1.47 1.52 2.70
C ARG A 107 -0.29 2.39 3.12
N VAL A 108 0.93 1.98 2.82
CA VAL A 108 2.14 2.75 3.14
C VAL A 108 2.19 4.04 2.34
N MET A 109 1.92 3.97 1.02
CA MET A 109 1.80 5.16 0.17
C MET A 109 0.74 6.14 0.67
N GLY A 110 -0.43 5.65 1.06
CA GLY A 110 -1.47 6.49 1.63
C GLY A 110 -1.02 7.18 2.92
N GLY A 111 -0.32 6.48 3.81
CA GLY A 111 0.29 7.05 5.01
C GLY A 111 1.27 8.19 4.69
N HIS A 112 2.16 7.94 3.74
CA HIS A 112 3.10 8.94 3.24
C HIS A 112 2.41 10.19 2.67
N LEU A 113 1.46 10.02 1.76
CA LEU A 113 0.77 11.14 1.11
C LEU A 113 -0.06 11.97 2.10
N HIS A 114 -0.68 11.33 3.09
CA HIS A 114 -1.38 12.04 4.16
C HIS A 114 -0.41 12.82 5.06
N LEU A 115 0.74 12.25 5.40
CA LEU A 115 1.78 12.95 6.16
C LEU A 115 2.32 14.15 5.38
N GLN A 116 2.55 13.98 4.08
CA GLN A 116 2.99 15.04 3.17
C GLN A 116 1.97 16.20 3.11
N ALA A 117 0.68 15.88 2.99
CA ALA A 117 -0.38 16.89 2.99
C ALA A 117 -0.45 17.65 4.32
N ALA A 118 -0.25 16.98 5.46
CA ALA A 118 -0.20 17.62 6.78
C ALA A 118 1.00 18.56 6.92
N MET A 119 2.18 18.15 6.39
CA MET A 119 3.38 19.00 6.37
C MET A 119 3.17 20.26 5.54
N ALA A 120 2.59 20.12 4.33
CA ALA A 120 2.28 21.23 3.45
C ALA A 120 1.29 22.22 4.07
N GLU A 121 0.20 21.72 4.68
CA GLU A 121 -0.78 22.55 5.39
C GLU A 121 -0.14 23.33 6.54
N LYS A 122 0.70 22.68 7.34
CA LYS A 122 1.43 23.33 8.44
C LYS A 122 2.39 24.39 7.93
N ALA A 123 3.12 24.14 6.87
CA ALA A 123 4.04 25.10 6.26
C ALA A 123 3.31 26.34 5.72
N ALA A 124 2.10 26.15 5.18
CA ALA A 124 1.25 27.23 4.68
C ALA A 124 0.50 28.00 5.79
N GLY A 125 0.53 27.55 7.05
CA GLY A 125 -0.27 28.15 8.13
C GLY A 125 -1.79 28.05 7.90
N ALA A 126 -2.26 27.06 7.14
CA ALA A 126 -3.62 26.97 6.59
C ALA A 126 -4.61 26.17 7.47
N GLY A 127 -4.29 25.97 8.77
CA GLY A 127 -5.15 25.21 9.68
C GLY A 127 -4.59 23.84 10.07
N ASP A 128 -5.47 22.85 10.36
CA ASP A 128 -5.08 21.53 10.86
C ASP A 128 -5.92 20.36 10.29
N ALA A 129 -6.73 20.63 9.27
CA ALA A 129 -7.64 19.62 8.71
C ALA A 129 -6.88 18.43 8.10
N ARG A 130 -5.80 18.69 7.36
CA ARG A 130 -4.95 17.65 6.79
C ARG A 130 -4.20 16.87 7.87
N ALA A 131 -3.74 17.55 8.92
CA ALA A 131 -3.11 16.90 10.06
C ALA A 131 -4.06 15.94 10.79
N LYS A 132 -5.35 16.31 10.92
CA LYS A 132 -6.39 15.44 11.49
C LYS A 132 -6.66 14.21 10.62
N LEU A 133 -6.77 14.40 9.30
CA LEU A 133 -6.94 13.31 8.33
C LEU A 133 -5.73 12.37 8.32
N ALA A 134 -4.51 12.92 8.31
CA ALA A 134 -3.28 12.15 8.39
C ALA A 134 -3.24 11.28 9.67
N ARG A 135 -3.58 11.88 10.82
CA ARG A 135 -3.66 11.13 12.09
C ARG A 135 -4.65 10.00 12.01
N PHE A 136 -5.86 10.22 11.47
CA PHE A 136 -6.85 9.18 11.30
C PHE A 136 -6.33 8.05 10.41
N TYR A 137 -5.80 8.38 9.22
CA TYR A 137 -5.28 7.39 8.29
C TYR A 137 -4.14 6.56 8.91
N ILE A 138 -3.15 7.24 9.48
CA ILE A 138 -1.94 6.61 10.01
C ILE A 138 -2.24 5.75 11.25
N GLN A 139 -3.20 6.16 12.09
CA GLN A 139 -3.56 5.40 13.29
C GLN A 139 -4.57 4.27 13.04
N ARG A 140 -5.42 4.38 12.01
CA ARG A 140 -6.55 3.46 11.80
C ARG A 140 -6.45 2.59 10.57
N LEU A 141 -5.82 3.08 9.51
CA LEU A 141 -5.77 2.37 8.24
C LEU A 141 -4.37 1.83 7.92
N LEU A 142 -3.31 2.59 8.20
CA LEU A 142 -1.94 2.17 7.97
C LEU A 142 -1.59 0.85 8.67
N PRO A 143 -1.99 0.56 9.93
CA PRO A 143 -1.63 -0.69 10.61
C PRO A 143 -2.09 -1.97 9.89
N GLU A 144 -3.09 -1.90 9.00
CA GLU A 144 -3.51 -3.04 8.18
C GLU A 144 -2.35 -3.64 7.36
N HIS A 145 -1.33 -2.83 7.01
CA HIS A 145 -0.18 -3.29 6.22
C HIS A 145 0.53 -4.49 6.85
N GLN A 146 0.61 -4.58 8.17
CA GLN A 146 1.31 -5.68 8.86
C GLN A 146 0.67 -7.05 8.57
N GLY A 147 -0.66 -7.16 8.70
CA GLY A 147 -1.37 -8.39 8.37
C GLY A 147 -1.31 -8.72 6.87
N LEU A 148 -1.37 -7.70 6.02
CA LEU A 148 -1.23 -7.87 4.57
C LEU A 148 0.18 -8.38 4.19
N LEU A 149 1.23 -7.88 4.82
CA LEU A 149 2.59 -8.32 4.56
C LEU A 149 2.86 -9.73 5.09
N ALA A 150 2.30 -10.10 6.24
CA ALA A 150 2.33 -11.47 6.73
C ALA A 150 1.69 -12.45 5.71
N HIS A 151 0.55 -12.08 5.12
CA HIS A 151 -0.07 -12.84 4.03
C HIS A 151 0.79 -12.89 2.77
N ALA A 152 1.41 -11.77 2.40
CA ALA A 152 2.24 -11.70 1.20
C ALA A 152 3.45 -12.66 1.28
N GLN A 153 3.98 -12.87 2.47
CA GLN A 153 5.16 -13.69 2.74
C GLN A 153 4.84 -15.16 3.10
N ALA A 154 3.57 -15.56 3.11
CA ALA A 154 3.16 -16.92 3.48
C ALA A 154 3.60 -18.01 2.46
N GLY A 155 3.94 -17.61 1.22
CA GLY A 155 4.26 -18.57 0.15
C GLY A 155 3.02 -19.14 -0.52
N ALA A 156 3.18 -20.25 -1.24
CA ALA A 156 2.12 -20.87 -2.04
C ALA A 156 1.81 -22.32 -1.62
N GLU A 157 2.48 -22.88 -0.65
CA GLU A 157 2.37 -24.32 -0.28
C GLU A 157 0.92 -24.68 0.07
N ASP A 158 0.26 -23.88 0.89
CA ASP A 158 -1.11 -24.11 1.33
C ASP A 158 -2.14 -24.05 0.18
N LEU A 159 -1.86 -23.25 -0.86
CA LEU A 159 -2.75 -23.10 -2.01
C LEU A 159 -2.81 -24.34 -2.89
N TYR A 160 -1.79 -25.18 -2.84
CA TYR A 160 -1.66 -26.40 -3.63
C TYR A 160 -1.59 -27.66 -2.75
N ALA A 161 -1.94 -27.53 -1.46
CA ALA A 161 -1.89 -28.64 -0.52
C ALA A 161 -2.99 -29.69 -0.76
N LEU A 162 -4.12 -29.28 -1.35
CA LEU A 162 -5.24 -30.17 -1.67
C LEU A 162 -5.32 -30.43 -3.18
N ASP A 163 -5.58 -31.66 -3.56
CA ASP A 163 -5.94 -32.02 -4.94
C ASP A 163 -7.46 -32.19 -5.12
N VAL A 164 -7.87 -32.48 -6.35
CA VAL A 164 -9.31 -32.62 -6.68
C VAL A 164 -9.93 -33.83 -5.97
N GLU A 165 -9.17 -34.87 -5.68
CA GLU A 165 -9.68 -36.06 -5.01
C GLU A 165 -9.94 -35.80 -3.54
N ASP A 166 -9.14 -34.97 -2.86
CA ASP A 166 -9.36 -34.56 -1.47
C ASP A 166 -10.68 -33.80 -1.30
N LEU A 167 -11.13 -33.11 -2.35
CA LEU A 167 -12.38 -32.32 -2.34
C LEU A 167 -13.63 -33.13 -2.67
N ARG A 168 -13.48 -34.41 -3.04
CA ARG A 168 -14.60 -35.33 -3.39
C ARG A 168 -15.08 -36.20 -2.24
N SER A 169 -14.42 -36.15 -1.09
CA SER A 169 -14.73 -36.96 0.09
C SER A 169 -15.87 -36.41 0.99
#